data_7c4bcb826f2609b824081f1515b4127c
#
_entry.id   7c4bcb826f2609b824081f1515b4127c
#
_cell.length_a   1.000
_cell.length_b   1.000
_cell.length_c   1.000
_cell.angle_alpha   90.00
_cell.angle_beta   90.00
_cell.angle_gamma   90.00
#
_symmetry.space_group_name_H-M   'P 1'
#
loop_
_entity.id
_entity.type
_entity.pdbx_description
1 polymer ?
#
loop_
_entity_poly.entity_id
_entity_poly.type
_entity_poly.pdbx_seq_one_letter_code
_entity_poly.pdbx_strand_id
1 'polypeptide(L)'
;MKMKYLNKIIFINSARIQYAEIQIDGNVHFIGTQGVGKSTALRALLFFYNADKTKLGISKEKKSFDEYYFPYVNSYIIYEVVVDDASYCVLAFRSQGRVCFRFLGTGYKKEYFISPEGKAYEEWDQIRDALGSFVYKSRRIETYEEYRDIIFGNGRGLPPEFRKFAITESRQYQNIPRTIQNVFLNSKLDAEFIKQTIIMSLNEEDVRIDLGQYAHHLRRFDEEVTDISKWFRKNKNGEVTVRRQADRVIELYREMHYLEQQARTLAGDCLLYTSPSPRD
;
A
#
# COMPACT_ATOMS: atom_id res chain seq x y z
N MET A 1 10.06 -13.90 5.43
CA MET A 1 9.71 -12.60 4.83
C MET A 1 10.45 -11.54 5.62
N LYS A 2 11.32 -10.79 4.98
CA LYS A 2 12.11 -9.75 5.66
C LYS A 2 11.17 -8.63 6.08
N MET A 3 11.10 -8.33 7.37
CA MET A 3 10.28 -7.23 7.87
C MET A 3 11.06 -5.92 7.78
N LYS A 4 10.50 -4.94 7.06
CA LYS A 4 11.04 -3.59 6.94
C LYS A 4 9.90 -2.61 7.18
N TYR A 5 10.00 -1.79 8.23
CA TYR A 5 8.95 -0.84 8.56
C TYR A 5 9.50 0.37 9.30
N LEU A 6 8.77 1.48 9.21
CA LEU A 6 9.03 2.67 9.99
C LEU A 6 8.57 2.42 11.42
N ASN A 7 9.51 2.42 12.36
CA ASN A 7 9.29 2.12 13.77
C ASN A 7 8.92 3.36 14.58
N LYS A 8 9.64 4.46 14.36
CA LYS A 8 9.53 5.64 15.21
C LYS A 8 9.78 6.92 14.42
N ILE A 9 9.09 7.98 14.79
CA ILE A 9 9.41 9.36 14.36
C ILE A 9 9.80 10.17 15.59
N ILE A 10 10.91 10.89 15.49
CA ILE A 10 11.43 11.73 16.55
C ILE A 10 11.47 13.18 16.04
N PHE A 11 10.94 14.08 16.83
CA PHE A 11 11.00 15.52 16.60
C PHE A 11 11.95 16.15 17.61
N ILE A 12 12.89 16.94 17.12
CA ILE A 12 13.80 17.75 17.96
C ILE A 12 13.74 19.17 17.44
N ASN A 13 13.31 20.11 18.28
CA ASN A 13 13.12 21.53 17.94
C ASN A 13 12.32 21.72 16.62
N SER A 14 11.33 20.88 16.37
CA SER A 14 10.62 20.81 15.11
C SER A 14 9.12 21.08 15.32
N ALA A 15 8.48 21.81 14.42
CA ALA A 15 7.04 22.05 14.39
C ALA A 15 6.46 22.53 15.73
N ARG A 16 7.15 23.38 16.49
CA ARG A 16 6.85 23.83 17.86
C ARG A 16 6.98 22.75 18.92
N ILE A 17 7.57 21.61 18.59
CA ILE A 17 7.85 20.52 19.52
C ILE A 17 9.33 20.62 19.88
N GLN A 18 9.63 20.79 21.17
CA GLN A 18 11.01 20.77 21.63
C GLN A 18 11.61 19.37 21.53
N TYR A 19 10.87 18.37 21.98
CA TYR A 19 11.24 16.97 21.88
C TYR A 19 10.01 16.08 21.96
N ALA A 20 9.89 15.14 21.02
CA ALA A 20 8.88 14.07 21.09
C ALA A 20 9.35 12.84 20.34
N GLU A 21 9.05 11.67 20.86
CA GLU A 21 9.16 10.39 20.18
C GLU A 21 7.77 9.83 19.94
N ILE A 22 7.46 9.43 18.73
CA ILE A 22 6.19 8.82 18.36
C ILE A 22 6.47 7.43 17.81
N GLN A 23 6.02 6.43 18.53
CA GLN A 23 6.09 5.03 18.11
C GLN A 23 5.05 4.79 17.01
N ILE A 24 5.43 4.10 15.91
CA ILE A 24 4.58 3.89 14.73
C ILE A 24 4.55 2.42 14.33
N ASP A 25 4.98 1.53 15.17
CA ASP A 25 4.91 0.09 14.93
C ASP A 25 3.45 -0.41 15.04
N GLY A 26 3.00 -1.20 14.07
CA GLY A 26 1.66 -1.77 14.04
C GLY A 26 0.54 -0.74 13.75
N ASN A 27 -0.61 -0.93 14.39
CA ASN A 27 -1.77 -0.05 14.23
C ASN A 27 -1.72 1.10 15.22
N VAL A 28 -1.55 2.33 14.74
CA VAL A 28 -1.42 3.53 15.57
C VAL A 28 -2.63 4.44 15.41
N HIS A 29 -3.25 4.85 16.52
CA HIS A 29 -4.36 5.78 16.56
C HIS A 29 -3.94 7.11 17.19
N PHE A 30 -3.97 8.20 16.42
CA PHE A 30 -3.74 9.56 16.91
C PHE A 30 -5.04 10.12 17.49
N ILE A 31 -5.17 10.11 18.81
CA ILE A 31 -6.33 10.62 19.54
C ILE A 31 -5.96 11.95 20.24
N GLY A 32 -6.88 12.89 20.25
CA GLY A 32 -6.70 14.16 20.94
C GLY A 32 -7.58 15.26 20.38
N THR A 33 -7.65 16.38 21.10
CA THR A 33 -8.41 17.57 20.71
C THR A 33 -7.85 18.25 19.48
N GLN A 34 -8.56 19.23 18.93
CA GLN A 34 -8.08 20.04 17.82
C GLN A 34 -6.82 20.84 18.24
N GLY A 35 -5.81 20.91 17.37
CA GLY A 35 -4.59 21.69 17.63
C GLY A 35 -3.43 20.96 18.32
N VAL A 36 -3.62 19.74 18.86
CA VAL A 36 -2.55 18.98 19.57
C VAL A 36 -1.45 18.40 18.65
N GLY A 37 -1.47 18.67 17.36
CA GLY A 37 -0.37 18.23 16.46
C GLY A 37 -0.61 16.94 15.69
N LYS A 38 -1.80 16.31 15.74
CA LYS A 38 -2.11 15.09 14.96
C LYS A 38 -1.76 15.21 13.47
N SER A 39 -2.25 16.28 12.83
CA SER A 39 -1.95 16.54 11.42
C SER A 39 -0.48 16.86 11.16
N THR A 40 0.23 17.39 12.15
CA THR A 40 1.66 17.63 12.09
C THR A 40 2.41 16.31 12.04
N ALA A 41 2.10 15.38 12.93
CA ALA A 41 2.70 14.05 12.95
C ALA A 41 2.39 13.28 11.65
N LEU A 42 1.13 13.31 11.19
CA LEU A 42 0.73 12.65 9.93
C LEU A 42 1.45 13.23 8.70
N ARG A 43 1.64 14.55 8.64
CA ARG A 43 2.40 15.17 7.53
C ARG A 43 3.88 14.81 7.57
N ALA A 44 4.48 14.71 8.75
CA ALA A 44 5.85 14.23 8.89
C ALA A 44 5.98 12.76 8.43
N LEU A 45 5.00 11.92 8.77
CA LEU A 45 4.92 10.54 8.27
C LEU A 45 4.82 10.50 6.73
N LEU A 46 3.93 11.31 6.15
CA LEU A 46 3.81 11.43 4.69
C LEU A 46 5.11 11.92 4.05
N PHE A 47 5.80 12.86 4.70
CA PHE A 47 7.05 13.38 4.20
C PHE A 47 8.13 12.29 4.11
N PHE A 48 8.18 11.37 5.06
CA PHE A 48 9.09 10.24 5.02
C PHE A 48 8.92 9.40 3.74
N TYR A 49 7.68 9.10 3.36
CA TYR A 49 7.41 8.28 2.18
C TYR A 49 7.45 9.07 0.87
N ASN A 50 6.97 10.30 0.86
CA ASN A 50 6.89 11.11 -0.37
C ASN A 50 8.13 11.95 -0.64
N ALA A 51 8.81 12.39 0.41
CA ALA A 51 9.88 13.40 0.38
C ALA A 51 9.57 14.58 -0.57
N ASP A 52 8.30 14.98 -0.63
CA ASP A 52 7.84 16.06 -1.49
C ASP A 52 6.92 16.97 -0.68
N LYS A 53 7.45 18.11 -0.27
CA LYS A 53 6.73 19.09 0.55
C LYS A 53 5.48 19.66 -0.13
N THR A 54 5.41 19.64 -1.46
CA THR A 54 4.28 20.17 -2.22
C THR A 54 3.05 19.27 -2.13
N LYS A 55 3.27 17.98 -1.84
CA LYS A 55 2.23 16.96 -1.77
C LYS A 55 1.72 16.67 -0.36
N LEU A 56 2.06 17.50 0.63
CA LEU A 56 1.68 17.31 2.03
C LEU A 56 0.36 17.97 2.41
N GLY A 57 -0.39 18.53 1.45
CA GLY A 57 -1.67 19.19 1.72
C GLY A 57 -1.56 20.42 2.62
N ILE A 58 -0.45 21.15 2.56
CA ILE A 58 -0.26 22.40 3.27
C ILE A 58 -0.80 23.52 2.40
N SER A 59 -1.80 24.27 2.91
CA SER A 59 -2.35 25.40 2.18
C SER A 59 -1.31 26.51 2.00
N LYS A 60 -1.36 27.23 0.88
CA LYS A 60 -0.41 28.31 0.54
C LYS A 60 -0.42 29.48 1.54
N GLU A 61 -1.50 29.62 2.30
CA GLU A 61 -1.66 30.64 3.34
C GLU A 61 -0.90 30.33 4.64
N LYS A 62 -0.43 29.08 4.80
CA LYS A 62 0.32 28.64 5.97
C LYS A 62 1.83 28.71 5.70
N LYS A 63 2.61 28.73 6.77
CA LYS A 63 4.07 28.59 6.68
C LYS A 63 4.42 27.38 5.83
N SER A 64 5.45 27.50 5.01
CA SER A 64 5.97 26.39 4.24
C SER A 64 6.38 25.24 5.15
N PHE A 65 6.47 24.01 4.58
CA PHE A 65 6.94 22.84 5.34
C PHE A 65 8.30 23.11 5.99
N ASP A 66 9.22 23.68 5.24
CA ASP A 66 10.60 23.93 5.69
C ASP A 66 10.64 24.92 6.86
N GLU A 67 9.82 25.99 6.81
CA GLU A 67 9.77 27.00 7.87
C GLU A 67 9.05 26.51 9.13
N TYR A 68 8.10 25.63 8.96
CA TYR A 68 7.31 25.13 10.09
C TYR A 68 8.02 23.99 10.81
N TYR A 69 8.57 23.02 10.05
CA TYR A 69 9.20 21.85 10.64
C TYR A 69 10.66 22.04 10.98
N PHE A 70 11.34 22.99 10.33
CA PHE A 70 12.76 23.27 10.57
C PHE A 70 12.98 24.77 10.83
N PRO A 71 12.40 25.30 11.93
CA PRO A 71 12.50 26.74 12.23
C PRO A 71 13.90 27.14 12.71
N TYR A 72 14.70 26.21 13.22
CA TYR A 72 16.03 26.45 13.76
C TYR A 72 17.08 25.62 13.03
N VAL A 73 18.35 25.98 13.19
CA VAL A 73 19.49 25.21 12.64
C VAL A 73 19.54 23.79 13.24
N ASN A 74 19.20 23.66 14.52
CA ASN A 74 19.13 22.40 15.27
C ASN A 74 17.72 21.80 15.30
N SER A 75 16.95 22.04 14.27
CA SER A 75 15.66 21.37 14.06
C SER A 75 15.85 20.10 13.28
N TYR A 76 15.37 18.98 13.84
CA TYR A 76 15.51 17.65 13.23
C TYR A 76 14.19 16.90 13.24
N ILE A 77 13.97 16.14 12.18
CA ILE A 77 13.02 15.03 12.17
C ILE A 77 13.83 13.78 11.90
N ILE A 78 13.75 12.80 12.78
CA ILE A 78 14.49 11.56 12.67
C ILE A 78 13.48 10.42 12.52
N TYR A 79 13.70 9.59 11.53
CA TYR A 79 12.89 8.41 11.23
C TYR A 79 13.73 7.18 11.54
N GLU A 80 13.29 6.38 12.49
CA GLU A 80 13.89 5.08 12.78
C GLU A 80 13.17 3.99 12.00
N VAL A 81 13.92 3.26 11.21
CA VAL A 81 13.43 2.16 10.38
C VAL A 81 14.04 0.86 10.88
N VAL A 82 13.20 -0.14 11.07
CA VAL A 82 13.63 -1.50 11.39
C VAL A 82 13.71 -2.31 10.11
N VAL A 83 14.79 -3.06 9.97
CA VAL A 83 15.06 -3.98 8.86
C VAL A 83 15.56 -5.28 9.46
N ASP A 84 14.71 -6.30 9.48
CA ASP A 84 14.98 -7.57 10.16
C ASP A 84 15.37 -7.35 11.65
N ASP A 85 16.58 -7.73 12.03
CA ASP A 85 17.10 -7.58 13.40
C ASP A 85 17.96 -6.30 13.60
N ALA A 86 18.02 -5.45 12.57
CA ALA A 86 18.79 -4.21 12.61
C ALA A 86 17.89 -2.98 12.45
N SER A 87 18.38 -1.83 12.86
CA SER A 87 17.70 -0.56 12.62
C SER A 87 18.66 0.48 12.07
N TYR A 88 18.09 1.44 11.35
CA TYR A 88 18.81 2.60 10.87
C TYR A 88 17.97 3.86 11.04
N CYS A 89 18.61 5.01 11.05
CA CYS A 89 17.92 6.29 11.12
C CYS A 89 18.06 7.07 9.83
N VAL A 90 17.01 7.78 9.47
CA VAL A 90 17.02 8.83 8.46
C VAL A 90 16.88 10.16 9.18
N LEU A 91 17.91 10.97 9.12
CA LEU A 91 17.94 12.31 9.68
C LEU A 91 17.53 13.32 8.59
N ALA A 92 16.38 13.99 8.78
CA ALA A 92 15.97 15.13 7.98
C ALA A 92 16.29 16.43 8.71
N PHE A 93 16.93 17.37 8.03
CA PHE A 93 17.37 18.66 8.59
C PHE A 93 17.39 19.72 7.50
N ARG A 94 17.44 20.99 7.90
CA ARG A 94 17.51 22.10 6.95
C ARG A 94 18.97 22.57 6.81
N SER A 95 19.44 22.66 5.56
CA SER A 95 20.75 23.21 5.22
C SER A 95 20.62 24.08 4.00
N GLN A 96 21.19 25.28 4.03
CA GLN A 96 21.18 26.25 2.90
C GLN A 96 19.78 26.49 2.32
N GLY A 97 18.77 26.61 3.20
CA GLY A 97 17.38 26.86 2.80
C GLY A 97 16.62 25.65 2.24
N ARG A 98 17.23 24.45 2.18
CA ARG A 98 16.63 23.23 1.66
C ARG A 98 16.58 22.14 2.74
N VAL A 99 15.61 21.26 2.66
CA VAL A 99 15.59 20.05 3.49
C VAL A 99 16.51 19.02 2.86
N CYS A 100 17.43 18.52 3.67
CA CYS A 100 18.42 17.52 3.30
C CYS A 100 18.26 16.29 4.19
N PHE A 101 18.85 15.18 3.76
CA PHE A 101 18.77 13.91 4.48
C PHE A 101 20.16 13.30 4.69
N ARG A 102 20.29 12.52 5.77
CA ARG A 102 21.40 11.61 5.99
C ARG A 102 20.89 10.28 6.50
N PHE A 103 21.50 9.21 6.04
CA PHE A 103 21.22 7.85 6.50
C PHE A 103 22.31 7.43 7.48
N LEU A 104 21.87 6.97 8.65
CA LEU A 104 22.72 6.58 9.78
C LEU A 104 22.53 5.10 10.04
N GLY A 105 23.57 4.29 9.97
CA GLY A 105 23.52 2.84 10.13
C GLY A 105 23.38 2.40 11.60
N THR A 106 22.51 3.03 12.36
CA THR A 106 22.22 2.73 13.77
C THR A 106 20.79 3.07 14.11
N GLY A 107 20.21 2.38 15.09
CA GLY A 107 18.96 2.79 15.72
C GLY A 107 19.07 4.12 16.45
N TYR A 108 17.92 4.69 16.76
CA TYR A 108 17.88 5.98 17.44
C TYR A 108 18.36 5.89 18.88
N LYS A 109 19.25 6.81 19.25
CA LYS A 109 19.60 7.11 20.63
C LYS A 109 19.63 8.61 20.82
N LYS A 110 19.03 9.07 21.91
CA LYS A 110 18.87 10.51 22.20
C LYS A 110 20.21 11.22 22.30
N GLU A 111 21.21 10.57 22.89
CA GLU A 111 22.57 11.08 23.08
C GLU A 111 23.33 11.40 21.78
N TYR A 112 22.90 10.85 20.66
CA TYR A 112 23.51 11.17 19.36
C TYR A 112 23.12 12.56 18.84
N PHE A 113 22.02 13.12 19.33
CA PHE A 113 21.46 14.37 18.80
C PHE A 113 21.29 15.47 19.87
N ILE A 114 21.34 15.08 21.14
CA ILE A 114 21.12 15.98 22.28
C ILE A 114 22.26 15.81 23.25
N SER A 115 22.86 16.94 23.66
CA SER A 115 23.95 16.97 24.63
C SER A 115 23.47 16.54 26.03
N PRO A 116 24.38 16.16 26.93
CA PRO A 116 24.05 15.86 28.33
C PRO A 116 23.31 17.00 29.04
N GLU A 117 23.51 18.23 28.57
CA GLU A 117 22.85 19.45 29.08
C GLU A 117 21.41 19.63 28.57
N GLY A 118 20.92 18.70 27.72
CA GLY A 118 19.59 18.74 27.15
C GLY A 118 19.42 19.66 25.92
N LYS A 119 20.51 20.15 25.34
CA LYS A 119 20.49 21.00 24.16
C LYS A 119 20.74 20.16 22.89
N ALA A 120 19.92 20.35 21.85
CA ALA A 120 20.16 19.73 20.57
C ALA A 120 21.44 20.29 19.92
N TYR A 121 22.23 19.40 19.36
CA TYR A 121 23.45 19.78 18.64
C TYR A 121 23.08 20.65 17.41
N GLU A 122 23.88 21.67 17.14
CA GLU A 122 23.64 22.61 16.04
C GLU A 122 24.43 22.24 14.78
N GLU A 123 25.61 21.64 14.97
CA GLU A 123 26.52 21.30 13.90
C GLU A 123 26.55 19.80 13.62
N TRP A 124 26.70 19.46 12.35
CA TRP A 124 26.85 18.07 11.93
C TRP A 124 28.06 17.37 12.59
N ASP A 125 29.14 18.10 12.81
CA ASP A 125 30.36 17.52 13.39
C ASP A 125 30.12 17.02 14.83
N GLN A 126 29.32 17.72 15.62
CA GLN A 126 28.91 17.29 16.95
C GLN A 126 28.11 15.98 16.90
N ILE A 127 27.15 15.87 15.99
CA ILE A 127 26.36 14.65 15.77
C ILE A 127 27.26 13.52 15.27
N ARG A 128 28.17 13.82 14.35
CA ARG A 128 29.12 12.85 13.80
C ARG A 128 30.02 12.27 14.90
N ASP A 129 30.50 13.11 15.79
CA ASP A 129 31.39 12.71 16.88
C ASP A 129 30.63 11.92 17.95
N ALA A 130 29.38 12.30 18.28
CA ALA A 130 28.49 11.55 19.16
C ALA A 130 28.14 10.16 18.62
N LEU A 131 28.00 10.01 17.30
CA LEU A 131 27.77 8.73 16.64
C LEU A 131 29.00 7.81 16.67
N GLY A 132 30.21 8.37 16.82
CA GLY A 132 31.47 7.62 16.79
C GLY A 132 31.87 7.12 15.39
N SER A 133 33.07 6.57 15.27
CA SER A 133 33.65 6.13 13.98
C SER A 133 32.99 4.87 13.40
N PHE A 134 32.43 4.01 14.23
CA PHE A 134 31.90 2.70 13.82
C PHE A 134 30.51 2.76 13.16
N VAL A 135 29.78 3.84 13.38
CA VAL A 135 28.45 4.02 12.79
C VAL A 135 28.59 4.51 11.37
N TYR A 136 27.96 3.82 10.43
CA TYR A 136 27.89 4.31 9.04
C TYR A 136 27.10 5.62 8.97
N LYS A 137 27.66 6.59 8.27
CA LYS A 137 27.06 7.90 8.01
C LYS A 137 27.10 8.19 6.52
N SER A 138 25.94 8.38 5.91
CA SER A 138 25.91 8.73 4.48
C SER A 138 26.39 10.16 4.25
N ARG A 139 26.74 10.44 3.00
CA ARG A 139 26.83 11.82 2.54
C ARG A 139 25.47 12.53 2.67
N ARG A 140 25.48 13.85 2.58
CA ARG A 140 24.26 14.65 2.56
C ARG A 140 23.52 14.41 1.24
N ILE A 141 22.24 14.06 1.34
CA ILE A 141 21.31 13.90 0.23
C ILE A 141 20.51 15.21 0.12
N GLU A 142 20.60 15.88 -1.03
CA GLU A 142 20.06 17.23 -1.21
C GLU A 142 18.77 17.26 -2.05
N THR A 143 18.47 16.18 -2.77
CA THR A 143 17.32 16.11 -3.65
C THR A 143 16.29 15.10 -3.14
N TYR A 144 15.03 15.43 -3.31
CA TYR A 144 13.93 14.52 -2.95
C TYR A 144 13.87 13.30 -3.86
N GLU A 145 14.34 13.41 -5.10
CA GLU A 145 14.41 12.31 -6.06
C GLU A 145 15.40 11.26 -5.60
N GLU A 146 16.64 11.68 -5.28
CA GLU A 146 17.67 10.77 -4.77
C GLU A 146 17.22 10.09 -3.46
N TYR A 147 16.62 10.85 -2.55
CA TYR A 147 16.06 10.29 -1.32
C TYR A 147 15.04 9.19 -1.60
N ARG A 148 14.09 9.46 -2.52
CA ARG A 148 13.06 8.47 -2.90
C ARG A 148 13.67 7.24 -3.54
N ASP A 149 14.66 7.41 -4.42
CA ASP A 149 15.36 6.30 -5.05
C ASP A 149 16.03 5.39 -4.02
N ILE A 150 16.58 5.96 -2.95
CA ILE A 150 17.16 5.19 -1.84
C ILE A 150 16.07 4.43 -1.08
N ILE A 151 15.00 5.10 -0.64
CA ILE A 151 13.94 4.51 0.17
C ILE A 151 13.19 3.41 -0.59
N PHE A 152 12.93 3.61 -1.89
CA PHE A 152 12.22 2.65 -2.71
C PHE A 152 13.12 1.71 -3.52
N GLY A 153 14.44 1.88 -3.43
CA GLY A 153 15.41 1.03 -4.14
C GLY A 153 15.31 1.10 -5.67
N ASN A 154 14.76 2.19 -6.24
CA ASN A 154 14.43 2.31 -7.67
C ASN A 154 15.57 2.85 -8.54
N GLY A 155 16.65 3.36 -7.96
CA GLY A 155 17.70 4.06 -8.70
C GLY A 155 18.57 3.12 -9.53
N ARG A 156 18.52 3.23 -10.86
CA ARG A 156 19.54 2.68 -11.75
C ARG A 156 20.83 3.48 -11.51
N GLY A 157 21.82 2.86 -10.85
CA GLY A 157 23.07 3.54 -10.51
C GLY A 157 23.19 3.99 -9.06
N LEU A 158 22.25 3.60 -8.21
CA LEU A 158 22.34 3.83 -6.77
C LEU A 158 23.59 3.13 -6.22
N PRO A 159 24.48 3.87 -5.50
CA PRO A 159 25.68 3.27 -4.91
C PRO A 159 25.30 2.07 -4.02
N PRO A 160 26.08 0.98 -4.03
CA PRO A 160 25.77 -0.25 -3.30
C PRO A 160 25.53 -0.02 -1.81
N GLU A 161 26.19 0.97 -1.23
CA GLU A 161 26.07 1.37 0.19
C GLU A 161 24.66 1.81 0.60
N PHE A 162 23.86 2.35 -0.36
CA PHE A 162 22.49 2.78 -0.11
C PHE A 162 21.44 1.68 -0.22
N ARG A 163 21.77 0.56 -0.87
CA ARG A 163 20.80 -0.54 -1.08
C ARG A 163 20.24 -1.12 0.23
N LYS A 164 21.05 -1.12 1.28
CA LYS A 164 20.65 -1.60 2.61
C LYS A 164 19.53 -0.77 3.26
N PHE A 165 19.35 0.49 2.84
CA PHE A 165 18.36 1.41 3.36
C PHE A 165 17.01 1.35 2.63
N ALA A 166 16.91 0.59 1.54
CA ALA A 166 15.65 0.43 0.83
C ALA A 166 14.63 -0.30 1.71
N ILE A 167 13.45 0.29 1.87
CA ILE A 167 12.33 -0.29 2.63
C ILE A 167 11.61 -1.33 1.80
N THR A 168 11.52 -1.11 0.48
CA THR A 168 10.82 -1.99 -0.45
C THR A 168 11.75 -2.50 -1.53
N GLU A 169 11.51 -3.71 -2.02
CA GLU A 169 12.22 -4.22 -3.19
C GLU A 169 11.60 -3.62 -4.45
N SER A 170 12.41 -2.97 -5.17
CA SER A 170 12.32 -1.89 -6.13
C SER A 170 11.23 -1.85 -7.21
N ARG A 171 10.42 -2.85 -7.45
CA ARG A 171 9.47 -2.79 -8.57
C ARG A 171 8.00 -2.77 -8.17
N GLN A 172 7.68 -3.25 -6.99
CA GLN A 172 6.30 -3.48 -6.57
C GLN A 172 5.56 -2.23 -6.04
N TYR A 173 6.26 -1.11 -5.81
CA TYR A 173 5.67 -0.02 -5.01
C TYR A 173 5.87 1.39 -5.55
N GLN A 174 5.90 1.57 -6.86
CA GLN A 174 5.99 2.91 -7.48
C GLN A 174 4.83 3.83 -7.07
N ASN A 175 3.70 3.26 -6.68
CA ASN A 175 2.49 4.01 -6.34
C ASN A 175 2.24 4.21 -4.83
N ILE A 176 3.05 3.61 -3.93
CA ILE A 176 2.86 3.76 -2.48
C ILE A 176 2.79 5.23 -2.04
N PRO A 177 3.71 6.12 -2.42
CA PRO A 177 3.63 7.52 -2.00
C PRO A 177 2.32 8.18 -2.39
N ARG A 178 1.82 7.86 -3.58
CA ARG A 178 0.56 8.42 -4.10
C ARG A 178 -0.65 7.84 -3.38
N THR A 179 -0.63 6.54 -3.09
CA THR A 179 -1.69 5.86 -2.34
C THR A 179 -1.76 6.38 -0.90
N ILE A 180 -0.63 6.48 -0.20
CA ILE A 180 -0.55 7.03 1.15
C ILE A 180 -1.04 8.48 1.16
N GLN A 181 -0.60 9.30 0.21
CA GLN A 181 -1.06 10.69 0.07
C GLN A 181 -2.58 10.75 -0.08
N ASN A 182 -3.15 9.93 -0.94
CA ASN A 182 -4.59 9.92 -1.19
C ASN A 182 -5.37 9.50 0.05
N VAL A 183 -4.93 8.47 0.76
CA VAL A 183 -5.60 8.01 1.98
C VAL A 183 -5.55 9.04 3.10
N PHE A 184 -4.43 9.74 3.28
CA PHE A 184 -4.27 10.67 4.40
C PHE A 184 -4.78 12.09 4.15
N LEU A 185 -4.83 12.54 2.89
CA LEU A 185 -5.17 13.92 2.57
C LEU A 185 -6.62 14.14 2.14
N ASN A 186 -7.30 13.10 1.68
CA ASN A 186 -8.69 13.22 1.27
C ASN A 186 -9.63 12.99 2.45
N SER A 187 -10.27 14.05 2.87
CA SER A 187 -11.31 14.05 3.92
C SER A 187 -12.66 13.47 3.45
N LYS A 188 -12.82 13.26 2.15
CA LYS A 188 -14.01 12.66 1.55
C LYS A 188 -13.61 11.35 0.89
N LEU A 189 -13.89 10.25 1.58
CA LEU A 189 -13.80 8.91 1.02
C LEU A 189 -15.10 8.66 0.25
N ASP A 190 -15.13 8.94 -1.03
CA ASP A 190 -16.20 8.47 -1.89
C ASP A 190 -15.83 7.13 -2.55
N ALA A 191 -16.84 6.41 -3.06
CA ALA A 191 -16.65 5.10 -3.64
C ALA A 191 -15.74 5.12 -4.89
N GLU A 192 -15.77 6.20 -5.68
CA GLU A 192 -14.95 6.37 -6.86
C GLU A 192 -13.47 6.57 -6.48
N PHE A 193 -13.21 7.33 -5.42
CA PHE A 193 -11.87 7.50 -4.87
C PHE A 193 -11.26 6.18 -4.38
N ILE A 194 -12.03 5.38 -3.63
CA ILE A 194 -11.59 4.06 -3.15
C ILE A 194 -11.27 3.15 -4.34
N LYS A 195 -12.17 3.11 -5.32
CA LYS A 195 -11.99 2.32 -6.55
C LYS A 195 -10.73 2.72 -7.31
N GLN A 196 -10.51 4.02 -7.55
CA GLN A 196 -9.31 4.52 -8.22
C GLN A 196 -8.05 4.20 -7.44
N THR A 197 -8.07 4.32 -6.11
CA THR A 197 -6.93 4.01 -5.24
C THR A 197 -6.57 2.53 -5.32
N ILE A 198 -7.56 1.64 -5.30
CA ILE A 198 -7.36 0.19 -5.45
C ILE A 198 -6.79 -0.12 -6.83
N ILE A 199 -7.38 0.42 -7.91
CA ILE A 199 -6.88 0.20 -9.27
C ILE A 199 -5.43 0.66 -9.41
N MET A 200 -5.09 1.83 -8.88
CA MET A 200 -3.72 2.36 -8.94
C MET A 200 -2.74 1.58 -8.06
N SER A 201 -3.18 0.97 -6.97
CA SER A 201 -2.31 0.15 -6.12
C SER A 201 -2.07 -1.25 -6.69
N LEU A 202 -3.01 -1.77 -7.47
CA LEU A 202 -2.91 -3.08 -8.12
C LEU A 202 -2.20 -3.03 -9.48
N ASN A 203 -2.11 -1.87 -10.10
CA ASN A 203 -1.37 -1.70 -11.36
C ASN A 203 0.14 -1.64 -11.08
N GLU A 204 0.74 -2.80 -10.95
CA GLU A 204 2.18 -2.99 -10.78
C GLU A 204 2.98 -2.78 -12.08
N GLU A 205 2.34 -2.86 -13.23
CA GLU A 205 2.92 -2.58 -14.54
C GLU A 205 2.00 -1.64 -15.32
N ASP A 206 2.58 -0.89 -16.25
CA ASP A 206 1.86 -0.19 -17.32
C ASP A 206 1.18 -1.25 -18.22
N VAL A 207 0.22 -1.97 -17.66
CA VAL A 207 -0.63 -2.86 -18.41
C VAL A 207 -1.43 -1.94 -19.33
N ARG A 208 -1.02 -1.86 -20.57
CA ARG A 208 -1.85 -1.26 -21.62
C ARG A 208 -3.16 -2.01 -21.60
N ILE A 209 -4.18 -1.36 -21.04
CA ILE A 209 -5.53 -1.90 -21.07
C ILE A 209 -5.88 -2.01 -22.54
N ASP A 210 -5.96 -3.23 -23.04
CA ASP A 210 -6.42 -3.48 -24.38
C ASP A 210 -7.93 -3.15 -24.41
N LEU A 211 -8.21 -1.90 -24.78
CA LEU A 211 -9.57 -1.41 -24.92
C LEU A 211 -10.38 -2.25 -25.93
N GLY A 212 -9.70 -2.93 -26.87
CA GLY A 212 -10.33 -3.86 -27.81
C GLY A 212 -10.87 -5.10 -27.12
N GLN A 213 -10.07 -5.73 -26.26
CA GLN A 213 -10.53 -6.84 -25.43
C GLN A 213 -11.65 -6.42 -24.48
N TYR A 214 -11.53 -5.26 -23.86
CA TYR A 214 -12.56 -4.75 -22.94
C TYR A 214 -13.88 -4.47 -23.68
N ALA A 215 -13.82 -3.85 -24.86
CA ALA A 215 -14.99 -3.64 -25.71
C ALA A 215 -15.62 -4.96 -26.18
N HIS A 216 -14.81 -5.98 -26.45
CA HIS A 216 -15.31 -7.32 -26.80
C HIS A 216 -16.01 -7.99 -25.61
N HIS A 217 -15.46 -7.91 -24.42
CA HIS A 217 -16.12 -8.39 -23.20
C HIS A 217 -17.44 -7.68 -22.91
N LEU A 218 -17.49 -6.35 -23.06
CA LEU A 218 -18.73 -5.59 -22.89
C LEU A 218 -19.80 -5.97 -23.92
N ARG A 219 -19.43 -6.17 -25.19
CA ARG A 219 -20.37 -6.62 -26.21
C ARG A 219 -20.92 -8.01 -25.90
N ARG A 220 -20.05 -8.93 -25.50
CA ARG A 220 -20.47 -10.27 -25.09
C ARG A 220 -21.41 -10.24 -23.90
N PHE A 221 -21.13 -9.38 -22.91
CA PHE A 221 -22.01 -9.18 -21.76
C PHE A 221 -23.38 -8.60 -22.18
N ASP A 222 -23.39 -7.64 -23.11
CA ASP A 222 -24.62 -7.05 -23.64
C ASP A 222 -25.44 -8.08 -24.43
N GLU A 223 -24.79 -8.97 -25.20
CA GLU A 223 -25.41 -10.10 -25.85
C GLU A 223 -26.04 -11.07 -24.85
N GLU A 224 -25.32 -11.43 -23.78
CA GLU A 224 -25.82 -12.31 -22.72
C GLU A 224 -27.01 -11.68 -21.99
N VAL A 225 -26.96 -10.38 -21.65
CA VAL A 225 -28.10 -9.66 -21.05
C VAL A 225 -29.28 -9.59 -22.01
N THR A 226 -29.02 -9.39 -23.29
CA THR A 226 -30.08 -9.38 -24.33
C THR A 226 -30.73 -10.75 -24.45
N ASP A 227 -29.96 -11.83 -24.39
CA ASP A 227 -30.49 -13.19 -24.43
C ASP A 227 -31.30 -13.52 -23.20
N ILE A 228 -30.82 -13.16 -22.01
CA ILE A 228 -31.58 -13.29 -20.77
C ILE A 228 -32.88 -12.50 -20.84
N SER A 229 -32.86 -11.30 -21.40
CA SER A 229 -34.08 -10.48 -21.52
C SER A 229 -35.12 -11.08 -22.48
N LYS A 230 -34.65 -11.84 -23.51
CA LYS A 230 -35.56 -12.61 -24.38
C LYS A 230 -36.31 -13.70 -23.61
N TRP A 231 -35.73 -14.24 -22.56
CA TRP A 231 -36.35 -15.27 -21.74
C TRP A 231 -37.58 -14.77 -20.97
N PHE A 232 -37.65 -13.48 -20.70
CA PHE A 232 -38.78 -12.85 -20.01
C PHE A 232 -39.82 -12.25 -21.00
N ARG A 233 -39.62 -12.38 -22.31
CA ARG A 233 -40.60 -11.91 -23.29
C ARG A 233 -41.90 -12.69 -23.14
N LYS A 234 -43.01 -11.95 -23.06
CA LYS A 234 -44.35 -12.49 -23.01
C LYS A 234 -44.94 -12.59 -24.43
N ASN A 235 -45.63 -13.67 -24.71
CA ASN A 235 -46.40 -13.81 -25.93
C ASN A 235 -47.68 -12.91 -25.88
N LYS A 236 -48.45 -12.90 -26.99
CA LYS A 236 -49.71 -12.12 -27.05
C LYS A 236 -50.73 -12.48 -25.94
N ASN A 237 -50.57 -13.66 -25.33
CA ASN A 237 -51.46 -14.18 -24.26
C ASN A 237 -50.90 -13.89 -22.85
N GLY A 238 -49.78 -13.13 -22.74
CA GLY A 238 -49.17 -12.77 -21.47
C GLY A 238 -48.29 -13.86 -20.84
N GLU A 239 -48.08 -15.00 -21.50
CA GLU A 239 -47.25 -16.11 -21.03
C GLU A 239 -45.77 -15.90 -21.44
N VAL A 240 -44.83 -16.24 -20.55
CA VAL A 240 -43.41 -16.19 -20.82
C VAL A 240 -43.01 -17.32 -21.79
N THR A 241 -42.56 -16.98 -22.97
CA THR A 241 -42.34 -17.93 -24.12
C THR A 241 -41.32 -19.02 -23.78
N VAL A 242 -40.32 -18.72 -22.98
CA VAL A 242 -39.23 -19.67 -22.64
C VAL A 242 -39.63 -20.64 -21.54
N ARG A 243 -40.60 -20.29 -20.69
CA ARG A 243 -41.06 -21.17 -19.62
C ARG A 243 -41.54 -22.52 -20.16
N ARG A 244 -42.25 -22.53 -21.30
CA ARG A 244 -42.74 -23.74 -21.95
C ARG A 244 -41.63 -24.64 -22.48
N GLN A 245 -40.56 -24.04 -22.99
CA GLN A 245 -39.40 -24.80 -23.46
C GLN A 245 -38.53 -25.32 -22.30
N ALA A 246 -38.37 -24.51 -21.25
CA ALA A 246 -37.64 -24.93 -20.06
C ALA A 246 -38.37 -26.10 -19.33
N ASP A 247 -39.70 -26.03 -19.20
CA ASP A 247 -40.49 -27.10 -18.63
C ASP A 247 -40.33 -28.40 -19.40
N ARG A 248 -40.29 -28.32 -20.76
CA ARG A 248 -40.05 -29.51 -21.63
C ARG A 248 -38.63 -30.08 -21.47
N VAL A 249 -37.62 -29.25 -21.33
CA VAL A 249 -36.24 -29.70 -21.07
C VAL A 249 -36.13 -30.41 -19.72
N ILE A 250 -36.81 -29.86 -18.69
CA ILE A 250 -36.83 -30.47 -17.35
C ILE A 250 -37.55 -31.83 -17.40
N GLU A 251 -38.65 -31.93 -18.16
CA GLU A 251 -39.41 -33.17 -18.35
C GLU A 251 -38.55 -34.24 -19.04
N LEU A 252 -37.91 -33.89 -20.15
CA LEU A 252 -36.96 -34.79 -20.85
C LEU A 252 -35.80 -35.23 -20.00
N TYR A 253 -35.28 -34.33 -19.16
CA TYR A 253 -34.18 -34.68 -18.23
C TYR A 253 -34.66 -35.69 -17.18
N ARG A 254 -35.86 -35.53 -16.65
CA ARG A 254 -36.46 -36.48 -15.71
C ARG A 254 -36.67 -37.84 -16.34
N GLU A 255 -37.20 -37.90 -17.57
CA GLU A 255 -37.39 -39.12 -18.33
C GLU A 255 -36.05 -39.83 -18.59
N MET A 256 -35.02 -39.07 -19.00
CA MET A 256 -33.67 -39.63 -19.23
C MET A 256 -33.07 -40.22 -17.93
N HIS A 257 -33.22 -39.53 -16.83
CA HIS A 257 -32.72 -40.00 -15.54
C HIS A 257 -33.46 -41.26 -15.04
N TYR A 258 -34.76 -41.32 -15.28
CA TYR A 258 -35.56 -42.50 -14.97
C TYR A 258 -35.13 -43.71 -15.80
N LEU A 259 -34.92 -43.54 -17.11
CA LEU A 259 -34.42 -44.60 -18.02
C LEU A 259 -33.02 -45.05 -17.63
N GLU A 260 -32.14 -44.11 -17.23
CA GLU A 260 -30.80 -44.48 -16.75
C GLU A 260 -30.86 -45.32 -15.46
N GLN A 261 -31.72 -44.98 -14.52
CA GLN A 261 -31.93 -45.77 -13.33
C GLN A 261 -32.46 -47.20 -13.67
N GLN A 262 -33.44 -47.31 -14.59
CA GLN A 262 -33.94 -48.61 -15.04
C GLN A 262 -32.86 -49.43 -15.72
N ALA A 263 -32.06 -48.80 -16.56
CA ALA A 263 -30.95 -49.48 -17.22
C ALA A 263 -29.91 -50.03 -16.21
N ARG A 264 -29.58 -49.28 -15.16
CA ARG A 264 -28.69 -49.69 -14.08
C ARG A 264 -29.29 -50.85 -13.27
N THR A 265 -30.57 -50.83 -12.97
CA THR A 265 -31.25 -51.92 -12.27
C THR A 265 -31.26 -53.19 -13.12
N LEU A 266 -31.60 -53.10 -14.40
CA LEU A 266 -31.60 -54.19 -15.33
C LEU A 266 -30.20 -54.82 -15.50
N ALA A 267 -29.17 -53.98 -15.60
CA ALA A 267 -27.76 -54.44 -15.66
C ALA A 267 -27.36 -55.17 -14.35
N GLY A 268 -27.81 -54.67 -13.18
CA GLY A 268 -27.58 -55.28 -11.90
C GLY A 268 -28.27 -56.67 -11.81
N ASP A 269 -29.51 -56.73 -12.27
CA ASP A 269 -30.27 -58.01 -12.29
C ASP A 269 -29.63 -59.02 -13.27
N CYS A 270 -29.20 -58.59 -14.43
CA CYS A 270 -28.43 -59.46 -15.37
C CYS A 270 -27.14 -60.00 -14.75
N LEU A 271 -26.39 -59.17 -14.02
CA LEU A 271 -25.16 -59.62 -13.35
C LEU A 271 -25.41 -60.61 -12.22
N LEU A 272 -26.51 -60.51 -11.51
CA LEU A 272 -26.94 -61.45 -10.47
C LEU A 272 -27.31 -62.82 -11.07
N TYR A 273 -27.96 -62.85 -12.26
CA TYR A 273 -28.30 -64.06 -12.97
C TYR A 273 -27.11 -64.78 -13.63
N THR A 274 -26.03 -64.05 -13.95
CA THR A 274 -24.85 -64.61 -14.60
C THR A 274 -23.73 -64.91 -13.61
N SER A 275 -23.88 -64.65 -12.33
CA SER A 275 -22.93 -65.06 -11.29
C SER A 275 -23.05 -66.56 -11.08
N PRO A 276 -21.95 -67.32 -11.21
CA PRO A 276 -21.97 -68.74 -10.88
C PRO A 276 -22.34 -68.95 -9.41
N SER A 277 -23.26 -69.91 -9.17
CA SER A 277 -23.70 -70.30 -7.83
C SER A 277 -22.49 -70.75 -7.01
N PRO A 278 -22.38 -70.32 -5.74
CA PRO A 278 -21.29 -70.80 -4.88
C PRO A 278 -21.40 -72.26 -4.45
N ARG A 279 -22.06 -73.10 -5.24
CA ARG A 279 -22.31 -74.50 -4.97
C ARG A 279 -22.01 -75.36 -6.20
N ASP A 280 -20.85 -75.23 -6.81
CA ASP A 280 -20.27 -76.27 -7.67
C ASP A 280 -18.74 -76.34 -7.41
#